data_54d67d84b097a61d95ef1868ae7ac4c7
#
_entry.id   54d67d84b097a61d95ef1868ae7ac4c7
#
_cell.length_a   1.000
_cell.length_b   1.000
_cell.length_c   1.000
_cell.angle_alpha   90.00
_cell.angle_beta   90.00
_cell.angle_gamma   90.00
#
_symmetry.space_group_name_H-M   'P 1'
#
loop_
_entity.id
_entity.type
_entity.pdbx_description
1 polymer ?
#
loop_
_entity_poly.entity_id
_entity_poly.type
_entity_poly.pdbx_seq_one_letter_code
_entity_poly.pdbx_strand_id
1 'polypeptide(L)'
;MAVKFEFYESPNTIGTRKKRYHARVVNRERISTDHLAQEIHHSSSLTVADIKATIIALSEKLAYHLKDGARVHIEGIGYFHISLTCPETPTPHSTRANNVKFKSVTFRADKYLKKQLADVKTERSKYKPHSIPVTDEEIDKGLTEYFLTHSVLTRRDFEQLFTLTRATAGRYITRLAKEKKLCNI
;
A
#
# COMPACT_ATOMS: atom_id res chain seq x y z
N MET A 1 6.96 -16.76 10.63
CA MET A 1 6.73 -15.29 10.60
C MET A 1 5.24 -15.00 10.79
N ALA A 2 4.87 -13.86 11.38
CA ALA A 2 3.47 -13.45 11.53
C ALA A 2 3.26 -12.12 10.80
N VAL A 3 2.14 -12.01 10.08
CA VAL A 3 1.74 -10.78 9.38
C VAL A 3 1.20 -9.79 10.41
N LYS A 4 1.84 -8.62 10.51
CA LYS A 4 1.40 -7.58 11.44
C LYS A 4 0.21 -6.81 10.86
N PHE A 5 -0.84 -6.66 11.66
CA PHE A 5 -2.04 -5.92 11.29
C PHE A 5 -2.43 -4.89 12.34
N GLU A 6 -3.27 -3.91 11.95
CA GLU A 6 -3.92 -2.97 12.85
C GLU A 6 -5.34 -2.68 12.34
N PHE A 7 -6.21 -2.28 13.27
CA PHE A 7 -7.60 -1.95 12.97
C PHE A 7 -7.75 -0.49 12.56
N TYR A 8 -8.48 -0.27 11.50
CA TYR A 8 -8.82 1.03 10.94
C TYR A 8 -10.33 1.22 10.95
N GLU A 9 -10.78 2.42 11.33
CA GLU A 9 -12.20 2.75 11.27
C GLU A 9 -12.63 2.81 9.80
N SER A 10 -13.72 2.11 9.48
CA SER A 10 -14.31 2.16 8.14
C SER A 10 -15.05 3.47 7.97
N PRO A 11 -14.91 4.18 6.83
CA PRO A 11 -15.67 5.38 6.58
C PRO A 11 -17.16 5.04 6.67
N ASN A 12 -17.92 5.84 7.43
CA ASN A 12 -19.36 5.69 7.55
C ASN A 12 -20.01 6.01 6.21
N THR A 13 -20.47 4.97 5.52
CA THR A 13 -21.34 5.11 4.37
C THR A 13 -22.78 5.15 4.91
N ILE A 14 -23.39 6.35 4.86
CA ILE A 14 -24.82 6.57 5.13
C ILE A 14 -25.30 6.15 6.54
N GLY A 15 -25.31 7.09 7.48
CA GLY A 15 -26.26 7.16 8.59
C GLY A 15 -26.26 6.08 9.66
N THR A 16 -25.41 5.09 9.65
CA THR A 16 -25.31 4.09 10.72
C THR A 16 -24.43 4.60 11.85
N ARG A 17 -24.99 4.84 13.02
CA ARG A 17 -24.29 5.31 14.24
C ARG A 17 -23.24 4.35 14.80
N LYS A 18 -23.08 3.13 14.27
CA LYS A 18 -22.13 2.14 14.79
C LYS A 18 -20.81 2.23 14.04
N LYS A 19 -19.75 2.55 14.76
CA LYS A 19 -18.36 2.47 14.25
C LYS A 19 -18.02 1.04 13.85
N ARG A 20 -17.51 0.87 12.64
CA ARG A 20 -17.01 -0.42 12.14
C ARG A 20 -15.52 -0.33 11.93
N TYR A 21 -14.81 -1.39 12.24
CA TYR A 21 -13.37 -1.48 12.08
C TYR A 21 -13.04 -2.63 11.11
N HIS A 22 -11.99 -2.44 10.34
CA HIS A 22 -11.43 -3.48 9.49
C HIS A 22 -9.93 -3.60 9.72
N ALA A 23 -9.41 -4.83 9.66
CA ALA A 23 -7.98 -5.08 9.80
C ALA A 23 -7.25 -4.75 8.50
N ARG A 24 -6.09 -4.10 8.60
CA ARG A 24 -5.16 -3.87 7.49
C ARG A 24 -3.76 -4.30 7.88
N VAL A 25 -3.04 -4.85 6.91
CA VAL A 25 -1.63 -5.18 7.06
C VAL A 25 -0.80 -3.92 7.23
N VAL A 26 0.07 -3.91 8.22
CA VAL A 26 0.92 -2.76 8.58
C VAL A 26 2.29 -2.85 7.93
N ASN A 27 2.75 -4.05 7.58
CA ASN A 27 4.05 -4.23 6.94
C ASN A 27 4.09 -3.49 5.60
N ARG A 28 5.08 -2.63 5.43
CA ARG A 28 5.27 -1.80 4.23
C ARG A 28 6.53 -2.17 3.47
N GLU A 29 7.12 -3.31 3.79
CA GLU A 29 8.26 -3.80 3.03
C GLU A 29 7.83 -4.07 1.59
N ARG A 30 8.58 -3.51 0.67
CA ARG A 30 8.35 -3.67 -0.75
C ARG A 30 9.45 -4.54 -1.32
N ILE A 31 9.08 -5.74 -1.73
CA ILE A 31 9.98 -6.64 -2.46
C ILE A 31 10.01 -6.20 -3.92
N SER A 32 11.20 -5.92 -4.43
CA SER A 32 11.41 -5.53 -5.83
C SER A 32 11.52 -6.76 -6.74
N THR A 33 11.37 -6.54 -8.05
CA THR A 33 11.62 -7.59 -9.06
C THR A 33 13.07 -8.09 -9.01
N ASP A 34 14.02 -7.21 -8.69
CA ASP A 34 15.43 -7.59 -8.55
C ASP A 34 15.65 -8.55 -7.40
N HIS A 35 15.00 -8.30 -6.26
CA HIS A 35 15.08 -9.17 -5.11
C HIS A 35 14.46 -10.55 -5.40
N LEU A 36 13.25 -10.57 -5.99
CA LEU A 36 12.61 -11.82 -6.42
C LEU A 36 13.45 -12.59 -7.42
N ALA A 37 14.09 -11.90 -8.39
CA ALA A 37 14.93 -12.55 -9.37
C ALA A 37 16.19 -13.18 -8.74
N GLN A 38 16.77 -12.57 -7.71
CA GLN A 38 17.86 -13.15 -6.94
C GLN A 38 17.41 -14.38 -6.15
N GLU A 39 16.27 -14.33 -5.48
CA GLU A 39 15.72 -15.48 -4.74
C GLU A 39 15.44 -16.69 -5.66
N ILE A 40 14.85 -16.43 -6.84
CA ILE A 40 14.61 -17.47 -7.84
C ILE A 40 15.93 -18.03 -8.38
N HIS A 41 16.92 -17.19 -8.66
CA HIS A 41 18.24 -17.62 -9.11
C HIS A 41 18.90 -18.57 -8.10
N HIS A 42 18.82 -18.28 -6.80
CA HIS A 42 19.38 -19.14 -5.75
C HIS A 42 18.70 -20.51 -5.65
N SER A 43 17.47 -20.64 -6.12
CA SER A 43 16.68 -21.88 -6.07
C SER A 43 16.50 -22.58 -7.42
N SER A 44 17.07 -22.05 -8.50
CA SER A 44 16.94 -22.57 -9.87
C SER A 44 18.24 -22.43 -10.66
N SER A 45 18.27 -23.03 -11.86
CA SER A 45 19.39 -22.90 -12.81
C SER A 45 19.30 -21.64 -13.68
N LEU A 46 18.25 -20.82 -13.53
CA LEU A 46 18.04 -19.60 -14.33
C LEU A 46 18.96 -18.48 -13.84
N THR A 47 19.51 -17.70 -14.77
CA THR A 47 20.23 -16.48 -14.41
C THR A 47 19.25 -15.35 -14.03
N VAL A 48 19.72 -14.38 -13.23
CA VAL A 48 18.91 -13.19 -12.90
C VAL A 48 18.44 -12.46 -14.16
N ALA A 49 19.25 -12.43 -15.22
CA ALA A 49 18.89 -11.84 -16.50
C ALA A 49 17.74 -12.58 -17.20
N ASP A 50 17.80 -13.91 -17.23
CA ASP A 50 16.75 -14.75 -17.84
C ASP A 50 15.42 -14.58 -17.10
N ILE A 51 15.46 -14.55 -15.77
CA ILE A 51 14.26 -14.35 -14.95
C ILE A 51 13.62 -12.99 -15.24
N LYS A 52 14.41 -11.93 -15.28
CA LYS A 52 13.91 -10.57 -15.61
C LYS A 52 13.34 -10.51 -17.02
N ALA A 53 14.04 -11.08 -18.00
CA ALA A 53 13.57 -11.16 -19.39
C ALA A 53 12.24 -11.91 -19.48
N THR A 54 12.11 -13.03 -18.78
CA THR A 54 10.87 -13.81 -18.71
C THR A 54 9.70 -13.00 -18.11
N ILE A 55 9.93 -12.26 -17.02
CA ILE A 55 8.91 -11.42 -16.39
C ILE A 55 8.46 -10.31 -17.35
N ILE A 56 9.39 -9.69 -18.08
CA ILE A 56 9.07 -8.64 -19.06
C ILE A 56 8.23 -9.24 -20.20
N ALA A 57 8.70 -10.33 -20.79
CA ALA A 57 7.99 -11.02 -21.88
C ALA A 57 6.58 -11.47 -21.44
N LEU A 58 6.44 -12.00 -20.23
CA LEU A 58 5.15 -12.36 -19.65
C LEU A 58 4.22 -11.15 -19.53
N SER A 59 4.72 -10.03 -19.06
CA SER A 59 3.97 -8.78 -18.94
C SER A 59 3.46 -8.28 -20.28
N GLU A 60 4.31 -8.34 -21.33
CA GLU A 60 3.95 -7.92 -22.69
C GLU A 60 2.86 -8.83 -23.28
N LYS A 61 3.01 -10.16 -23.14
CA LYS A 61 2.02 -11.13 -23.64
C LYS A 61 0.70 -11.03 -22.86
N LEU A 62 0.76 -10.82 -21.56
CA LEU A 62 -0.41 -10.56 -20.74
C LEU A 62 -1.16 -9.31 -21.22
N ALA A 63 -0.44 -8.20 -21.43
CA ALA A 63 -1.03 -6.97 -21.94
C ALA A 63 -1.64 -7.15 -23.34
N TYR A 64 -0.98 -7.89 -24.21
CA TYR A 64 -1.48 -8.20 -25.55
C TYR A 64 -2.85 -8.89 -25.51
N HIS A 65 -2.96 -10.00 -24.77
CA HIS A 65 -4.21 -10.74 -24.67
C HIS A 65 -5.32 -9.98 -23.92
N LEU A 66 -4.96 -9.21 -22.90
CA LEU A 66 -5.93 -8.38 -22.18
C LEU A 66 -6.50 -7.25 -23.04
N LYS A 67 -5.73 -6.68 -23.97
CA LYS A 67 -6.23 -5.69 -24.96
C LYS A 67 -7.28 -6.30 -25.90
N ASP A 68 -7.16 -7.57 -26.19
CA ASP A 68 -8.14 -8.33 -27.00
C ASP A 68 -9.37 -8.78 -26.18
N GLY A 69 -9.47 -8.37 -24.91
CA GLY A 69 -10.59 -8.71 -24.03
C GLY A 69 -10.52 -10.12 -23.44
N ALA A 70 -9.42 -10.84 -23.66
CA ALA A 70 -9.26 -12.20 -23.15
C ALA A 70 -9.10 -12.21 -21.62
N ARG A 71 -9.48 -13.31 -21.01
CA ARG A 71 -9.11 -13.65 -19.62
C ARG A 71 -7.85 -14.51 -19.67
N VAL A 72 -6.80 -14.07 -19.01
CA VAL A 72 -5.53 -14.80 -18.94
C VAL A 72 -5.43 -15.51 -17.60
N HIS A 73 -5.15 -16.82 -17.63
CA HIS A 73 -4.85 -17.64 -16.45
C HIS A 73 -3.37 -17.99 -16.43
N ILE A 74 -2.70 -17.68 -15.33
CA ILE A 74 -1.34 -18.11 -15.04
C ILE A 74 -1.43 -19.09 -13.88
N GLU A 75 -1.14 -20.36 -14.16
CA GLU A 75 -1.19 -21.42 -13.16
C GLU A 75 -0.33 -21.07 -11.93
N GLY A 76 -0.87 -21.36 -10.76
CA GLY A 76 -0.20 -21.07 -9.49
C GLY A 76 -0.26 -19.60 -9.06
N ILE A 77 -0.56 -18.66 -9.97
CA ILE A 77 -0.66 -17.23 -9.68
C ILE A 77 -2.13 -16.80 -9.64
N GLY A 78 -2.82 -16.84 -10.80
CA GLY A 78 -4.21 -16.43 -10.84
C GLY A 78 -4.73 -16.01 -12.21
N TYR A 79 -5.89 -15.40 -12.19
CA TYR A 79 -6.65 -14.93 -13.34
C TYR A 79 -6.58 -13.42 -13.46
N PHE A 80 -6.35 -12.95 -14.67
CA PHE A 80 -6.32 -11.54 -15.03
C PHE A 80 -7.41 -11.26 -16.06
N HIS A 81 -8.12 -10.15 -15.91
CA HIS A 81 -9.05 -9.64 -16.90
C HIS A 81 -9.17 -8.11 -16.77
N ILE A 82 -9.61 -7.44 -17.82
CA ILE A 82 -9.87 -6.02 -17.79
C ILE A 82 -11.26 -5.73 -17.22
N SER A 83 -11.39 -4.59 -16.59
CA SER A 83 -12.67 -3.97 -16.25
C SER A 83 -12.83 -2.67 -17.02
N LEU A 84 -14.08 -2.37 -17.39
CA LEU A 84 -14.44 -1.18 -18.14
C LEU A 84 -15.25 -0.24 -17.24
N THR A 85 -15.29 1.03 -17.61
CA THR A 85 -16.13 2.05 -16.97
C THR A 85 -16.88 2.81 -18.05
N CYS A 86 -18.11 3.23 -17.73
CA CYS A 86 -18.91 4.11 -18.54
C CYS A 86 -19.60 5.15 -17.65
N PRO A 87 -20.07 6.29 -18.21
CA PRO A 87 -20.95 7.22 -17.52
C PRO A 87 -22.24 6.54 -17.04
N GLU A 88 -22.97 7.16 -16.12
CA GLU A 88 -24.29 6.69 -15.73
C GLU A 88 -25.19 6.52 -16.96
N THR A 89 -25.71 5.32 -17.13
CA THR A 89 -26.41 4.92 -18.34
C THR A 89 -27.78 4.39 -17.95
N PRO A 90 -28.85 5.20 -18.10
CA PRO A 90 -30.21 4.79 -17.70
C PRO A 90 -30.73 3.63 -18.54
N THR A 91 -30.32 3.51 -19.79
CA THR A 91 -30.68 2.37 -20.66
C THR A 91 -29.46 1.88 -21.43
N PRO A 92 -29.39 0.60 -21.83
CA PRO A 92 -28.25 0.05 -22.58
C PRO A 92 -27.97 0.79 -23.91
N HIS A 93 -28.99 1.41 -24.49
CA HIS A 93 -28.89 2.14 -25.76
C HIS A 93 -28.51 3.61 -25.62
N SER A 94 -28.50 4.17 -24.40
CA SER A 94 -28.24 5.59 -24.18
C SER A 94 -26.74 5.94 -24.18
N THR A 95 -25.87 4.97 -24.05
CA THR A 95 -24.41 5.18 -24.03
C THR A 95 -23.78 4.64 -25.31
N ARG A 96 -23.01 5.49 -26.00
CA ARG A 96 -22.22 5.11 -27.18
C ARG A 96 -20.98 4.33 -26.75
N ALA A 97 -20.52 3.39 -27.58
CA ALA A 97 -19.32 2.58 -27.34
C ALA A 97 -18.07 3.42 -27.01
N ASN A 98 -17.92 4.59 -27.62
CA ASN A 98 -16.78 5.50 -27.38
C ASN A 98 -16.73 6.06 -25.92
N ASN A 99 -17.83 6.00 -25.19
CA ASN A 99 -17.88 6.43 -23.79
C ASN A 99 -17.49 5.33 -22.82
N VAL A 100 -17.37 4.08 -23.29
CA VAL A 100 -16.88 2.95 -22.51
C VAL A 100 -15.36 2.95 -22.57
N LYS A 101 -14.70 3.04 -21.41
CA LYS A 101 -13.25 3.17 -21.30
C LYS A 101 -12.66 2.08 -20.43
N PHE A 102 -11.37 1.77 -20.64
CA PHE A 102 -10.60 0.94 -19.75
C PHE A 102 -10.59 1.56 -18.34
N LYS A 103 -10.90 0.75 -17.32
CA LYS A 103 -10.87 1.15 -15.91
C LYS A 103 -9.63 0.61 -15.21
N SER A 104 -9.44 -0.70 -15.21
CA SER A 104 -8.34 -1.35 -14.50
C SER A 104 -8.16 -2.79 -14.95
N VAL A 105 -7.04 -3.37 -14.56
CA VAL A 105 -6.85 -4.84 -14.59
C VAL A 105 -7.32 -5.40 -13.26
N THR A 106 -8.18 -6.41 -13.31
CA THR A 106 -8.66 -7.15 -12.15
C THR A 106 -7.87 -8.45 -12.03
N PHE A 107 -7.38 -8.73 -10.83
CA PHE A 107 -6.66 -9.94 -10.48
C PHE A 107 -7.48 -10.79 -9.51
N ARG A 108 -7.53 -12.10 -9.76
CA ARG A 108 -8.11 -13.10 -8.86
C ARG A 108 -7.11 -14.23 -8.63
N ALA A 109 -6.61 -14.34 -7.40
CA ALA A 109 -5.64 -15.37 -7.04
C ALA A 109 -6.16 -16.79 -7.30
N ASP A 110 -5.27 -17.66 -7.77
CA ASP A 110 -5.55 -19.09 -7.98
C ASP A 110 -5.81 -19.80 -6.64
N LYS A 111 -6.45 -20.98 -6.72
CA LYS A 111 -6.67 -21.86 -5.57
C LYS A 111 -5.35 -22.29 -4.94
N TYR A 112 -4.33 -22.55 -5.77
CA TYR A 112 -3.00 -22.94 -5.30
C TYR A 112 -2.39 -21.84 -4.42
N LEU A 113 -2.32 -20.58 -4.91
CA LEU A 113 -1.77 -19.47 -4.15
C LEU A 113 -2.55 -19.23 -2.84
N LYS A 114 -3.88 -19.32 -2.89
CA LYS A 114 -4.73 -19.22 -1.69
C LYS A 114 -4.44 -20.30 -0.66
N LYS A 115 -4.22 -21.55 -1.12
CA LYS A 115 -3.90 -22.67 -0.25
C LYS A 115 -2.55 -22.47 0.44
N GLN A 116 -1.55 -21.93 -0.27
CA GLN A 116 -0.23 -21.62 0.31
C GLN A 116 -0.29 -20.54 1.40
N LEU A 117 -1.31 -19.69 1.37
CA LEU A 117 -1.51 -18.61 2.34
C LEU A 117 -2.53 -18.95 3.44
N ALA A 118 -3.09 -20.16 3.45
CA ALA A 118 -4.18 -20.51 4.37
C ALA A 118 -3.73 -20.59 5.85
N ASP A 119 -2.46 -20.87 6.09
CA ASP A 119 -1.85 -21.00 7.41
C ASP A 119 -1.13 -19.74 7.91
N VAL A 120 -1.31 -18.61 7.22
CA VAL A 120 -0.70 -17.32 7.58
C VAL A 120 -1.11 -16.93 9.00
N LYS A 121 -0.11 -16.87 9.89
CA LYS A 121 -0.30 -16.37 11.24
C LYS A 121 -0.35 -14.84 11.23
N THR A 122 -1.25 -14.28 12.03
CA THR A 122 -1.41 -12.83 12.15
C THR A 122 -1.11 -12.38 13.56
N GLU A 123 -0.49 -11.22 13.71
CA GLU A 123 -0.16 -10.59 15.00
C GLU A 123 -0.56 -9.13 14.97
N ARG A 124 -1.15 -8.62 16.04
CA ARG A 124 -1.47 -7.20 16.14
C ARG A 124 -0.18 -6.39 16.29
N SER A 125 -0.04 -5.36 15.47
CA SER A 125 1.11 -4.46 15.52
C SER A 125 1.17 -3.74 16.87
N LYS A 126 2.36 -3.69 17.47
CA LYS A 126 2.62 -2.85 18.65
C LYS A 126 2.65 -1.37 18.28
N TYR A 127 2.95 -1.05 17.02
CA TYR A 127 2.98 0.32 16.51
C TYR A 127 1.62 0.66 15.90
N LYS A 128 0.95 1.66 16.44
CA LYS A 128 -0.28 2.21 15.83
C LYS A 128 0.10 2.97 14.56
N PRO A 129 -0.37 2.57 13.37
CA PRO A 129 -0.06 3.27 12.12
C PRO A 129 -0.84 4.58 11.95
N HIS A 130 -1.66 4.94 12.92
CA HIS A 130 -2.37 6.20 12.98
C HIS A 130 -1.59 7.17 13.87
N SER A 131 -1.46 8.39 13.39
CA SER A 131 -1.04 9.48 14.26
C SER A 131 -2.04 9.59 15.40
N ILE A 132 -1.54 9.53 16.62
CA ILE A 132 -2.33 9.94 17.78
C ILE A 132 -2.50 11.45 17.66
N PRO A 133 -3.71 12.01 17.90
CA PRO A 133 -3.86 13.46 17.99
C PRO A 133 -2.92 13.96 19.08
N VAL A 134 -1.98 14.80 18.72
CA VAL A 134 -1.02 15.42 19.65
C VAL A 134 -1.35 16.90 19.70
N THR A 135 -1.45 17.43 20.91
CA THR A 135 -1.68 18.86 21.12
C THR A 135 -0.39 19.66 20.89
N ASP A 136 -0.53 20.94 20.62
CA ASP A 136 0.65 21.80 20.39
C ASP A 136 1.51 21.92 21.66
N GLU A 137 0.89 21.86 22.85
CA GLU A 137 1.58 21.85 24.14
C GLU A 137 2.42 20.58 24.33
N GLU A 138 1.89 19.43 23.97
CA GLU A 138 2.62 18.15 24.01
C GLU A 138 3.81 18.15 23.03
N ILE A 139 3.64 18.78 21.86
CA ILE A 139 4.72 18.91 20.88
C ILE A 139 5.82 19.83 21.44
N ASP A 140 5.46 20.99 21.95
CA ASP A 140 6.43 21.94 22.50
C ASP A 140 7.20 21.34 23.68
N LYS A 141 6.53 20.60 24.57
CA LYS A 141 7.15 19.89 25.69
C LYS A 141 8.09 18.80 25.21
N GLY A 142 7.62 17.93 24.30
CA GLY A 142 8.43 16.81 23.79
C GLY A 142 9.65 17.30 23.00
N LEU A 143 9.54 18.39 22.23
CA LEU A 143 10.67 19.01 21.55
C LEU A 143 11.67 19.60 22.53
N THR A 144 11.20 20.28 23.58
CA THR A 144 12.06 20.82 24.62
C THR A 144 12.86 19.73 25.31
N GLU A 145 12.22 18.64 25.73
CA GLU A 145 12.89 17.48 26.32
C GLU A 145 13.88 16.82 25.34
N TYR A 146 13.52 16.68 24.08
CA TYR A 146 14.38 16.08 23.06
C TYR A 146 15.66 16.90 22.83
N PHE A 147 15.54 18.21 22.71
CA PHE A 147 16.69 19.10 22.47
C PHE A 147 17.60 19.30 23.69
N LEU A 148 17.23 18.83 24.89
CA LEU A 148 18.14 18.76 26.03
C LEU A 148 19.29 17.77 25.79
N THR A 149 19.06 16.73 24.99
CA THR A 149 20.02 15.65 24.75
C THR A 149 20.47 15.54 23.29
N HIS A 150 19.75 16.14 22.35
CA HIS A 150 20.02 16.06 20.92
C HIS A 150 20.05 17.45 20.28
N SER A 151 21.04 17.69 19.44
CA SER A 151 21.22 18.97 18.73
C SER A 151 20.46 19.04 17.40
N VAL A 152 20.10 17.89 16.82
CA VAL A 152 19.45 17.78 15.52
C VAL A 152 18.23 16.87 15.62
N LEU A 153 17.13 17.29 15.02
CA LEU A 153 15.89 16.51 14.94
C LEU A 153 15.65 16.07 13.51
N THR A 154 15.68 14.76 13.26
CA THR A 154 15.25 14.24 11.97
C THR A 154 13.74 14.01 11.93
N ARG A 155 13.16 13.96 10.72
CA ARG A 155 11.74 13.61 10.58
C ARG A 155 11.42 12.26 11.22
N ARG A 156 12.34 11.30 11.18
CA ARG A 156 12.16 9.97 11.76
C ARG A 156 12.09 10.02 13.28
N ASP A 157 12.91 10.84 13.90
CA ASP A 157 12.88 11.08 15.34
C ASP A 157 11.56 11.72 15.76
N PHE A 158 11.07 12.68 14.98
CA PHE A 158 9.77 13.31 15.22
C PHE A 158 8.61 12.32 15.07
N GLU A 159 8.67 11.41 14.07
CA GLU A 159 7.70 10.31 13.91
C GLU A 159 7.66 9.41 15.15
N GLN A 160 8.82 9.08 15.70
CA GLN A 160 8.95 8.18 16.85
C GLN A 160 8.53 8.88 18.15
N LEU A 161 8.99 10.10 18.37
CA LEU A 161 8.74 10.88 19.58
C LEU A 161 7.24 11.07 19.83
N PHE A 162 6.49 11.39 18.78
CA PHE A 162 5.05 11.68 18.87
C PHE A 162 4.16 10.55 18.33
N THR A 163 4.72 9.39 18.00
CA THR A 163 3.98 8.25 17.44
C THR A 163 3.12 8.65 16.23
N LEU A 164 3.71 9.43 15.32
CA LEU A 164 3.04 9.97 14.15
C LEU A 164 3.34 9.16 12.89
N THR A 165 2.42 9.22 11.92
CA THR A 165 2.74 8.73 10.57
C THR A 165 3.63 9.73 9.85
N ARG A 166 4.42 9.24 8.87
CA ARG A 166 5.32 10.06 8.05
C ARG A 166 4.64 11.30 7.43
N ALA A 167 3.41 11.13 6.94
CA ALA A 167 2.65 12.22 6.32
C ALA A 167 2.23 13.28 7.35
N THR A 168 1.80 12.85 8.54
CA THR A 168 1.40 13.76 9.62
C THR A 168 2.60 14.45 10.21
N ALA A 169 3.69 13.73 10.48
CA ALA A 169 4.95 14.30 10.95
C ALA A 169 5.48 15.38 9.97
N GLY A 170 5.46 15.10 8.66
CA GLY A 170 5.85 16.08 7.64
C GLY A 170 5.02 17.36 7.69
N ARG A 171 3.70 17.26 7.89
CA ARG A 171 2.82 18.44 8.04
C ARG A 171 3.14 19.25 9.28
N TYR A 172 3.35 18.59 10.42
CA TYR A 172 3.74 19.27 11.67
C TYR A 172 5.09 19.97 11.53
N ILE A 173 6.12 19.30 11.01
CA ILE A 173 7.45 19.89 10.80
C ILE A 173 7.36 21.11 9.88
N THR A 174 6.61 21.02 8.77
CA THR A 174 6.42 22.16 7.85
C THR A 174 5.72 23.33 8.55
N ARG A 175 4.72 23.05 9.41
CA ARG A 175 4.04 24.08 10.21
C ARG A 175 4.99 24.72 11.21
N LEU A 176 5.71 23.91 11.99
CA LEU A 176 6.65 24.40 13.01
C LEU A 176 7.81 25.21 12.40
N ALA A 177 8.26 24.83 11.19
CA ALA A 177 9.24 25.60 10.44
C ALA A 177 8.69 26.98 10.00
N LYS A 178 7.42 27.04 9.55
CA LYS A 178 6.75 28.32 9.24
C LYS A 178 6.58 29.20 10.47
N GLU A 179 6.29 28.61 11.61
CA GLU A 179 6.17 29.28 12.92
C GLU A 179 7.53 29.66 13.53
N LYS A 180 8.65 29.37 12.82
CA LYS A 180 10.04 29.60 13.26
C LYS A 180 10.40 28.86 14.57
N LYS A 181 9.66 27.83 14.93
CA LYS A 181 9.98 26.93 16.06
C LYS A 181 11.04 25.91 15.73
N LEU A 182 11.20 25.58 14.44
CA LEU A 182 12.23 24.69 13.89
C LEU A 182 12.95 25.42 12.75
N CYS A 183 14.27 25.28 12.69
CA CYS A 183 15.10 25.77 11.56
C CYS A 183 15.69 24.59 10.80
N ASN A 184 15.73 24.69 9.48
CA ASN A 184 16.53 23.76 8.66
C ASN A 184 18.01 24.14 8.80
N ILE A 185 18.83 23.13 9.05
CA ILE A 185 20.29 23.23 9.02
C ILE A 185 20.75 22.89 7.61
#